data_7cbc3c3eb6b7c8a6dfb48c2487665957
#
_entry.id   7cbc3c3eb6b7c8a6dfb48c2487665957
#
_cell.length_a   1.000
_cell.length_b   1.000
_cell.length_c   1.000
_cell.angle_alpha   90.00
_cell.angle_beta   90.00
_cell.angle_gamma   90.00
#
_symmetry.space_group_name_H-M   'P 1'
#
loop_
_entity.id
_entity.type
_entity.pdbx_description
1 polymer ?
#
loop_
_entity_poly.entity_id
_entity_poly.type
_entity_poly.pdbx_seq_one_letter_code
_entity_poly.pdbx_strand_id
1 'polypeptide(L)'
;MTIKIAIIGAGPSGCFVAQSLGKICPEAEITIVDRLPVPYGLVRYGVAPDHQGTKAVIRQFARLFERQGVTFTGNLCVGDDDLADLSFAELRGLFDAVVLATGLSEDRRLGLVGEEARGVYGSGAVTRFWNDYPSDQALAPEFGTRVVVVGNGNVALDVVRLLAKGTDDFNGSDFDPARVITSVTDIHIVGRSPAHMAKFDAVMVKELVKIDGLDVRLDGPLGQLQDDKRLLALQDTAAAASPDITQTVLTFHFGWAPEAFDIVDNCVRSITFRSQDGAMKTLPCDSVVTAIGFDDTRREFVGDGDGVIETGLYCAGWFKRGPRGTIPENRQDAQKVAQRIATDIAGIAVGNAKPGIAALQDRFGEQIVTYDDWLAIDSAEINAAAQGRCRGKLKSIDNMLKVVQKRRNAE
;
A
#
# COMPACT_ATOMS: atom_id res chain seq x y z
N MET A 1 9.87 36.85 1.58
CA MET A 1 10.28 35.77 0.66
C MET A 1 9.38 34.58 0.92
N THR A 2 8.93 33.91 -0.14
CA THR A 2 8.05 32.74 -0.02
C THR A 2 8.87 31.51 0.39
N ILE A 3 8.45 30.80 1.43
CA ILE A 3 9.06 29.56 1.89
C ILE A 3 8.71 28.43 0.89
N LYS A 4 9.70 27.64 0.51
CA LYS A 4 9.56 26.55 -0.46
C LYS A 4 9.76 25.20 0.21
N ILE A 5 8.74 24.35 0.14
CA ILE A 5 8.71 23.06 0.82
C ILE A 5 8.56 21.95 -0.21
N ALA A 6 9.48 20.98 -0.21
CA ALA A 6 9.37 19.75 -0.98
C ALA A 6 8.85 18.61 -0.10
N ILE A 7 7.94 17.80 -0.65
CA ILE A 7 7.44 16.59 -0.02
C ILE A 7 7.73 15.42 -0.98
N ILE A 8 8.54 14.46 -0.56
CA ILE A 8 8.88 13.29 -1.35
C ILE A 8 7.87 12.18 -1.06
N GLY A 9 7.08 11.83 -2.07
CA GLY A 9 6.00 10.85 -2.03
C GLY A 9 4.60 11.48 -2.04
N ALA A 10 3.87 11.22 -3.12
CA ALA A 10 2.48 11.66 -3.33
C ALA A 10 1.44 10.72 -2.73
N GLY A 11 1.85 9.84 -1.81
CA GLY A 11 0.94 8.96 -1.06
C GLY A 11 0.12 9.70 -0.01
N PRO A 12 -0.72 8.97 0.79
CA PRO A 12 -1.58 9.58 1.81
C PRO A 12 -0.82 10.48 2.78
N SER A 13 0.36 10.07 3.22
CA SER A 13 1.17 10.84 4.17
C SER A 13 1.59 12.18 3.60
N GLY A 14 2.15 12.20 2.38
CA GLY A 14 2.55 13.43 1.71
C GLY A 14 1.38 14.36 1.41
N CYS A 15 0.27 13.81 0.92
CA CYS A 15 -0.95 14.59 0.67
C CYS A 15 -1.53 15.22 1.95
N PHE A 16 -1.54 14.50 3.09
CA PHE A 16 -2.01 15.08 4.35
C PHE A 16 -1.03 16.10 4.92
N VAL A 17 0.29 15.92 4.74
CA VAL A 17 1.28 16.95 5.12
C VAL A 17 1.06 18.21 4.30
N ALA A 18 0.95 18.09 2.97
CA ALA A 18 0.66 19.23 2.09
C ALA A 18 -0.64 19.95 2.48
N GLN A 19 -1.71 19.18 2.75
CA GLN A 19 -2.98 19.75 3.20
C GLN A 19 -2.87 20.50 4.52
N SER A 20 -2.08 19.99 5.47
CA SER A 20 -1.89 20.62 6.77
C SER A 20 -1.02 21.87 6.66
N LEU A 21 0.06 21.80 5.90
CA LEU A 21 0.93 22.95 5.63
C LEU A 21 0.20 24.07 4.90
N GLY A 22 -0.60 23.76 3.88
CA GLY A 22 -1.38 24.78 3.16
C GLY A 22 -2.38 25.55 4.05
N LYS A 23 -2.83 24.95 5.18
CA LYS A 23 -3.67 25.63 6.18
C LYS A 23 -2.87 26.46 7.19
N ILE A 24 -1.69 25.97 7.60
CA ILE A 24 -0.88 26.59 8.64
C ILE A 24 0.03 27.67 8.04
N CYS A 25 0.55 27.44 6.84
CA CYS A 25 1.47 28.33 6.12
C CYS A 25 0.92 28.59 4.70
N PRO A 26 -0.18 29.35 4.54
CA PRO A 26 -0.86 29.54 3.25
C PRO A 26 0.02 30.23 2.19
N GLU A 27 1.06 30.94 2.61
CA GLU A 27 2.02 31.62 1.72
C GLU A 27 3.18 30.72 1.27
N ALA A 28 3.26 29.45 1.77
CA ALA A 28 4.33 28.55 1.38
C ALA A 28 4.07 27.95 0.00
N GLU A 29 5.10 27.85 -0.83
CA GLU A 29 5.07 27.07 -2.06
C GLU A 29 5.35 25.61 -1.75
N ILE A 30 4.36 24.74 -1.96
CA ILE A 30 4.44 23.31 -1.64
C ILE A 30 4.54 22.51 -2.94
N THR A 31 5.61 21.73 -3.07
CA THR A 31 5.83 20.82 -4.20
C THR A 31 5.85 19.38 -3.69
N ILE A 32 5.01 18.51 -4.26
CA ILE A 32 5.07 17.08 -4.03
C ILE A 32 5.82 16.40 -5.18
N VAL A 33 6.89 15.70 -4.87
CA VAL A 33 7.72 14.94 -5.82
C VAL A 33 7.43 13.46 -5.66
N ASP A 34 7.20 12.74 -6.77
CA ASP A 34 7.01 11.29 -6.74
C ASP A 34 7.75 10.62 -7.91
N ARG A 35 8.34 9.45 -7.66
CA ARG A 35 9.01 8.64 -8.68
C ARG A 35 8.06 8.09 -9.75
N LEU A 36 6.76 7.99 -9.43
CA LEU A 36 5.76 7.55 -10.38
C LEU A 36 5.16 8.73 -11.15
N PRO A 37 4.76 8.53 -12.42
CA PRO A 37 4.01 9.54 -13.18
C PRO A 37 2.63 9.86 -12.60
N VAL A 38 2.18 9.12 -11.61
CA VAL A 38 0.83 9.16 -11.05
C VAL A 38 0.85 9.33 -9.53
N PRO A 39 -0.02 10.17 -8.94
CA PRO A 39 -0.06 10.40 -7.50
C PRO A 39 -0.81 9.30 -6.74
N TYR A 40 -0.93 9.49 -5.43
CA TYR A 40 -1.75 8.79 -4.44
C TYR A 40 -1.16 7.49 -3.87
N GLY A 41 0.01 7.03 -4.33
CA GLY A 41 0.79 5.96 -3.73
C GLY A 41 -0.04 4.73 -3.33
N LEU A 42 0.00 4.33 -2.05
CA LEU A 42 -0.72 3.14 -1.56
C LEU A 42 -2.24 3.22 -1.69
N VAL A 43 -2.87 4.41 -1.72
CA VAL A 43 -4.32 4.49 -1.96
C VAL A 43 -4.66 3.96 -3.34
N ARG A 44 -3.80 4.24 -4.31
CA ARG A 44 -3.97 3.74 -5.67
C ARG A 44 -3.53 2.28 -5.83
N TYR A 45 -2.40 1.89 -5.22
CA TYR A 45 -1.70 0.65 -5.51
C TYR A 45 -1.64 -0.36 -4.34
N GLY A 46 -1.99 0.01 -3.12
CA GLY A 46 -1.88 -0.84 -1.95
C GLY A 46 -3.22 -1.10 -1.23
N VAL A 47 -4.22 -0.24 -1.42
CA VAL A 47 -5.60 -0.54 -0.98
C VAL A 47 -6.20 -1.57 -1.94
N ALA A 48 -6.86 -2.59 -1.40
CA ALA A 48 -7.48 -3.64 -2.20
C ALA A 48 -8.31 -3.06 -3.36
N PRO A 49 -8.20 -3.60 -4.59
CA PRO A 49 -8.79 -2.98 -5.78
C PRO A 49 -10.32 -2.90 -5.74
N ASP A 50 -10.97 -3.68 -4.92
CA ASP A 50 -12.43 -3.65 -4.70
C ASP A 50 -12.86 -2.73 -3.54
N HIS A 51 -11.94 -2.20 -2.75
CA HIS A 51 -12.24 -1.23 -1.68
C HIS A 51 -12.33 0.21 -2.20
N GLN A 52 -13.23 0.45 -3.17
CA GLN A 52 -13.42 1.76 -3.80
C GLN A 52 -13.88 2.85 -2.84
N GLY A 53 -14.60 2.50 -1.77
CA GLY A 53 -14.95 3.42 -0.68
C GLY A 53 -13.73 4.00 0.02
N THR A 54 -12.72 3.18 0.31
CA THR A 54 -11.44 3.61 0.91
C THR A 54 -10.62 4.41 -0.10
N LYS A 55 -10.58 3.99 -1.37
CA LYS A 55 -9.91 4.73 -2.46
C LYS A 55 -10.54 6.10 -2.73
N ALA A 56 -11.79 6.35 -2.34
CA ALA A 56 -12.46 7.63 -2.54
C ALA A 56 -11.79 8.83 -1.84
N VAL A 57 -10.87 8.61 -0.88
CA VAL A 57 -10.04 9.67 -0.28
C VAL A 57 -9.21 10.43 -1.35
N ILE A 58 -8.94 9.82 -2.50
CA ILE A 58 -8.30 10.45 -3.67
C ILE A 58 -9.02 11.76 -4.05
N ARG A 59 -10.36 11.82 -3.95
CA ARG A 59 -11.13 13.04 -4.25
C ARG A 59 -10.80 14.21 -3.31
N GLN A 60 -10.39 13.91 -2.08
CA GLN A 60 -9.91 14.92 -1.14
C GLN A 60 -8.52 15.41 -1.55
N PHE A 61 -7.63 14.51 -1.95
CA PHE A 61 -6.26 14.82 -2.34
C PHE A 61 -6.19 15.58 -3.68
N ALA A 62 -7.08 15.28 -4.61
CA ALA A 62 -7.18 16.00 -5.89
C ALA A 62 -7.31 17.52 -5.69
N ARG A 63 -8.06 17.95 -4.67
CA ARG A 63 -8.24 19.37 -4.35
C ARG A 63 -6.95 20.11 -3.98
N LEU A 64 -5.91 19.40 -3.53
CA LEU A 64 -4.60 20.00 -3.25
C LEU A 64 -4.01 20.61 -4.52
N PHE A 65 -4.05 19.83 -5.59
CA PHE A 65 -3.48 20.18 -6.88
C PHE A 65 -4.40 21.10 -7.69
N GLU A 66 -5.71 20.85 -7.65
CA GLU A 66 -6.70 21.59 -8.43
C GLU A 66 -7.04 22.98 -7.86
N ARG A 67 -6.96 23.15 -6.53
CA ARG A 67 -7.53 24.34 -5.86
C ARG A 67 -6.67 24.97 -4.78
N GLN A 68 -5.65 24.26 -4.27
CA GLN A 68 -4.88 24.72 -3.11
C GLN A 68 -3.44 25.09 -3.48
N GLY A 69 -3.11 25.15 -4.77
CA GLY A 69 -1.81 25.60 -5.26
C GLY A 69 -0.63 24.65 -4.97
N VAL A 70 -0.89 23.40 -4.58
CA VAL A 70 0.17 22.41 -4.42
C VAL A 70 0.60 21.90 -5.79
N THR A 71 1.90 21.97 -6.07
CA THR A 71 2.47 21.49 -7.33
C THR A 71 2.77 19.99 -7.25
N PHE A 72 2.30 19.21 -8.23
CA PHE A 72 2.68 17.82 -8.43
C PHE A 72 3.82 17.71 -9.43
N THR A 73 4.85 16.94 -9.07
CA THR A 73 6.03 16.67 -9.88
C THR A 73 6.25 15.16 -9.89
N GLY A 74 5.59 14.48 -10.81
CA GLY A 74 5.70 13.04 -10.99
C GLY A 74 6.83 12.67 -11.93
N ASN A 75 7.17 11.35 -11.99
CA ASN A 75 8.23 10.78 -12.80
C ASN A 75 9.62 11.37 -12.48
N LEU A 76 9.86 11.70 -11.21
CA LEU A 76 11.14 12.20 -10.73
C LEU A 76 11.56 11.43 -9.48
N CYS A 77 12.63 10.65 -9.58
CA CYS A 77 13.16 9.84 -8.50
C CYS A 77 14.18 10.63 -7.69
N VAL A 78 13.92 10.77 -6.38
CA VAL A 78 14.85 11.39 -5.43
C VAL A 78 15.46 10.31 -4.55
N GLY A 79 16.78 10.25 -4.49
CA GLY A 79 17.53 9.26 -3.72
C GLY A 79 19.02 9.44 -3.88
N ASP A 80 19.81 8.57 -3.25
CA ASP A 80 21.27 8.59 -3.33
C ASP A 80 21.79 7.29 -3.99
N ASP A 81 20.94 6.57 -4.72
CA ASP A 81 21.31 5.41 -5.52
C ASP A 81 21.45 5.76 -7.01
N ASP A 82 21.98 4.81 -7.79
CA ASP A 82 22.25 4.98 -9.22
C ASP A 82 20.99 5.15 -10.09
N LEU A 83 19.80 4.94 -9.52
CA LEU A 83 18.51 5.09 -10.20
C LEU A 83 17.86 6.45 -9.92
N ALA A 84 18.43 7.26 -9.05
CA ALA A 84 17.90 8.56 -8.71
C ALA A 84 18.24 9.61 -9.78
N ASP A 85 17.24 10.43 -10.14
CA ASP A 85 17.43 11.59 -11.00
C ASP A 85 18.09 12.75 -10.25
N LEU A 86 17.85 12.83 -8.93
CA LEU A 86 18.26 13.91 -8.06
C LEU A 86 18.57 13.37 -6.66
N SER A 87 19.73 13.73 -6.11
CA SER A 87 20.12 13.35 -4.74
C SER A 87 19.32 14.12 -3.67
N PHE A 88 19.26 13.57 -2.45
CA PHE A 88 18.69 14.29 -1.31
C PHE A 88 19.41 15.60 -1.03
N ALA A 89 20.74 15.63 -1.15
CA ALA A 89 21.54 16.83 -0.93
C ALA A 89 21.23 17.93 -1.93
N GLU A 90 21.08 17.60 -3.23
CA GLU A 90 20.68 18.54 -4.28
C GLU A 90 19.28 19.09 -4.00
N LEU A 91 18.28 18.22 -3.69
CA LEU A 91 16.93 18.67 -3.40
C LEU A 91 16.87 19.62 -2.19
N ARG A 92 17.62 19.34 -1.12
CA ARG A 92 17.77 20.24 0.03
C ARG A 92 18.44 21.57 -0.32
N GLY A 93 19.28 21.57 -1.35
CA GLY A 93 19.82 22.78 -1.91
C GLY A 93 18.77 23.71 -2.53
N LEU A 94 17.68 23.12 -3.05
CA LEU A 94 16.61 23.82 -3.79
C LEU A 94 15.44 24.26 -2.94
N PHE A 95 15.18 23.65 -1.77
CA PHE A 95 14.02 23.91 -0.92
C PHE A 95 14.43 24.28 0.51
N ASP A 96 13.60 25.06 1.20
CA ASP A 96 13.81 25.47 2.60
C ASP A 96 13.54 24.34 3.59
N ALA A 97 12.58 23.46 3.25
CA ALA A 97 12.28 22.26 4.02
C ALA A 97 11.97 21.09 3.07
N VAL A 98 12.38 19.87 3.48
CA VAL A 98 12.12 18.63 2.77
C VAL A 98 11.43 17.64 3.71
N VAL A 99 10.38 16.98 3.25
CA VAL A 99 9.63 15.99 4.03
C VAL A 99 9.67 14.64 3.32
N LEU A 100 10.19 13.60 3.99
CA LEU A 100 10.18 12.22 3.51
C LEU A 100 8.84 11.57 3.86
N ALA A 101 8.02 11.31 2.85
CA ALA A 101 6.68 10.71 2.97
C ALA A 101 6.49 9.51 2.00
N THR A 102 7.59 8.82 1.66
CA THR A 102 7.64 7.74 0.66
C THR A 102 6.92 6.46 1.07
N GLY A 103 6.57 6.34 2.36
CA GLY A 103 6.02 5.11 2.91
C GLY A 103 7.06 3.99 2.99
N LEU A 104 6.58 2.75 3.06
CA LEU A 104 7.38 1.53 3.05
C LEU A 104 6.76 0.56 2.05
N SER A 105 7.55 -0.06 1.19
CA SER A 105 7.08 -0.91 0.09
C SER A 105 7.54 -2.37 0.17
N GLU A 106 8.59 -2.66 0.92
CA GLU A 106 9.16 -3.99 1.01
C GLU A 106 8.39 -4.87 1.99
N ASP A 107 7.98 -6.04 1.56
CA ASP A 107 7.35 -7.03 2.42
C ASP A 107 8.37 -7.58 3.43
N ARG A 108 7.95 -7.71 4.69
CA ARG A 108 8.77 -8.34 5.72
C ARG A 108 8.92 -9.81 5.43
N ARG A 109 10.16 -10.30 5.55
CA ARG A 109 10.50 -11.70 5.38
C ARG A 109 10.28 -12.51 6.66
N LEU A 110 9.98 -13.78 6.49
CA LEU A 110 9.93 -14.75 7.59
C LEU A 110 11.32 -15.10 8.10
N GLY A 111 12.34 -15.00 7.23
CA GLY A 111 13.72 -15.39 7.52
C GLY A 111 13.92 -16.91 7.50
N LEU A 112 13.07 -17.64 6.79
CA LEU A 112 13.14 -19.08 6.67
C LEU A 112 13.84 -19.48 5.38
N VAL A 113 14.59 -20.60 5.43
CA VAL A 113 15.19 -21.19 4.23
C VAL A 113 14.09 -21.61 3.25
N GLY A 114 14.24 -21.25 1.98
CA GLY A 114 13.26 -21.51 0.93
C GLY A 114 12.22 -20.42 0.73
N GLU A 115 12.31 -19.29 1.44
CA GLU A 115 11.39 -18.14 1.27
C GLU A 115 11.45 -17.49 -0.13
N GLU A 116 12.54 -17.74 -0.88
CA GLU A 116 12.75 -17.27 -2.26
C GLU A 116 12.18 -18.25 -3.32
N ALA A 117 11.60 -19.38 -2.90
CA ALA A 117 11.11 -20.38 -3.82
C ALA A 117 9.86 -19.89 -4.59
N ARG A 118 9.62 -20.44 -5.77
CA ARG A 118 8.39 -20.21 -6.52
C ARG A 118 7.18 -20.61 -5.68
N GLY A 119 6.14 -19.80 -5.76
CA GLY A 119 4.93 -19.98 -4.97
C GLY A 119 4.98 -19.30 -3.59
N VAL A 120 6.09 -18.64 -3.20
CA VAL A 120 6.15 -17.84 -1.96
C VAL A 120 6.13 -16.36 -2.34
N TYR A 121 5.15 -15.61 -1.84
CA TYR A 121 4.89 -14.23 -2.21
C TYR A 121 4.69 -13.35 -0.98
N GLY A 122 5.12 -12.08 -1.05
CA GLY A 122 4.73 -11.07 -0.08
C GLY A 122 3.34 -10.49 -0.39
N SER A 123 2.55 -10.23 0.64
CA SER A 123 1.18 -9.70 0.48
C SER A 123 1.14 -8.30 -0.13
N GLY A 124 2.15 -7.48 0.13
CA GLY A 124 2.29 -6.16 -0.46
C GLY A 124 2.54 -6.25 -1.96
N ALA A 125 3.49 -7.11 -2.39
CA ALA A 125 3.79 -7.35 -3.79
C ALA A 125 2.57 -7.92 -4.53
N VAL A 126 1.87 -8.89 -3.95
CA VAL A 126 0.62 -9.45 -4.51
C VAL A 126 -0.46 -8.37 -4.66
N THR A 127 -0.66 -7.54 -3.63
CA THR A 127 -1.66 -6.46 -3.66
C THR A 127 -1.31 -5.40 -4.71
N ARG A 128 -0.04 -5.04 -4.84
CA ARG A 128 0.44 -4.11 -5.87
C ARG A 128 0.28 -4.71 -7.27
N PHE A 129 0.59 -6.00 -7.45
CA PHE A 129 0.31 -6.70 -8.71
C PHE A 129 -1.18 -6.63 -9.06
N TRP A 130 -2.08 -6.93 -8.15
CA TRP A 130 -3.54 -6.84 -8.38
C TRP A 130 -4.03 -5.41 -8.63
N ASN A 131 -3.28 -4.41 -8.21
CA ASN A 131 -3.55 -2.99 -8.45
C ASN A 131 -2.82 -2.44 -9.68
N ASP A 132 -2.21 -3.29 -10.52
CA ASP A 132 -1.49 -2.90 -11.73
C ASP A 132 -0.29 -1.96 -11.47
N TYR A 133 0.40 -2.13 -10.34
CA TYR A 133 1.61 -1.38 -10.04
C TYR A 133 2.72 -1.72 -11.06
N PRO A 134 3.33 -0.72 -11.73
CA PRO A 134 4.22 -0.96 -12.87
C PRO A 134 5.38 -1.91 -12.59
N SER A 135 6.05 -1.76 -11.44
CA SER A 135 7.24 -2.54 -11.11
C SER A 135 6.95 -4.00 -10.73
N ASP A 136 5.71 -4.32 -10.35
CA ASP A 136 5.33 -5.66 -9.86
C ASP A 136 4.64 -6.52 -10.94
N GLN A 137 4.61 -6.05 -12.21
CA GLN A 137 3.95 -6.79 -13.28
C GLN A 137 4.63 -8.14 -13.58
N ALA A 138 5.94 -8.22 -13.38
CA ALA A 138 6.71 -9.44 -13.58
C ALA A 138 6.45 -10.51 -12.50
N LEU A 139 5.81 -10.16 -11.37
CA LEU A 139 5.49 -11.10 -10.30
C LEU A 139 4.60 -12.25 -10.79
N ALA A 140 3.56 -11.93 -11.57
CA ALA A 140 2.60 -12.86 -12.17
C ALA A 140 2.32 -14.10 -11.28
N PRO A 141 1.76 -13.93 -10.07
CA PRO A 141 1.69 -15.00 -9.07
C PRO A 141 0.81 -16.15 -9.52
N GLU A 142 1.31 -17.38 -9.38
CA GLU A 142 0.60 -18.62 -9.62
C GLU A 142 0.17 -19.22 -8.27
N PHE A 143 -1.12 -19.14 -7.93
CA PHE A 143 -1.59 -19.55 -6.61
C PHE A 143 -1.89 -21.04 -6.49
N GLY A 144 -2.19 -21.71 -7.59
CA GLY A 144 -2.63 -23.12 -7.59
C GLY A 144 -4.03 -23.29 -7.01
N THR A 145 -4.25 -24.36 -6.25
CA THR A 145 -5.54 -24.70 -5.64
C THR A 145 -5.55 -24.52 -4.12
N ARG A 146 -4.37 -24.65 -3.47
CA ARG A 146 -4.20 -24.58 -2.01
C ARG A 146 -3.26 -23.44 -1.64
N VAL A 147 -3.78 -22.47 -0.93
CA VAL A 147 -3.04 -21.26 -0.53
C VAL A 147 -2.92 -21.17 0.98
N VAL A 148 -1.73 -20.95 1.49
CA VAL A 148 -1.50 -20.63 2.91
C VAL A 148 -1.16 -19.15 3.04
N VAL A 149 -1.95 -18.39 3.80
CA VAL A 149 -1.69 -16.99 4.13
C VAL A 149 -1.11 -16.90 5.54
N VAL A 150 0.13 -16.46 5.66
CA VAL A 150 0.83 -16.32 6.95
C VAL A 150 0.63 -14.91 7.50
N GLY A 151 -0.15 -14.78 8.55
CA GLY A 151 -0.55 -13.51 9.17
C GLY A 151 -2.07 -13.45 9.34
N ASN A 152 -2.53 -12.66 10.31
CA ASN A 152 -3.94 -12.52 10.66
C ASN A 152 -4.34 -11.05 10.88
N GLY A 153 -3.82 -10.14 10.05
CA GLY A 153 -4.22 -8.74 9.99
C GLY A 153 -5.19 -8.45 8.83
N ASN A 154 -5.58 -7.19 8.67
CA ASN A 154 -6.48 -6.77 7.60
C ASN A 154 -5.95 -7.08 6.19
N VAL A 155 -4.64 -6.93 5.95
CA VAL A 155 -4.03 -7.28 4.66
C VAL A 155 -4.18 -8.77 4.35
N ALA A 156 -4.03 -9.64 5.36
CA ALA A 156 -4.26 -11.08 5.18
C ALA A 156 -5.71 -11.37 4.78
N LEU A 157 -6.69 -10.69 5.41
CA LEU A 157 -8.10 -10.81 5.03
C LEU A 157 -8.40 -10.25 3.64
N ASP A 158 -7.75 -9.15 3.23
CA ASP A 158 -7.85 -8.66 1.86
C ASP A 158 -7.36 -9.69 0.84
N VAL A 159 -6.20 -10.31 1.09
CA VAL A 159 -5.66 -11.37 0.23
C VAL A 159 -6.63 -12.54 0.12
N VAL A 160 -7.11 -13.06 1.26
CA VAL A 160 -8.06 -14.17 1.31
C VAL A 160 -9.33 -13.85 0.53
N ARG A 161 -9.89 -12.67 0.76
CA ARG A 161 -11.12 -12.20 0.12
C ARG A 161 -10.96 -12.09 -1.40
N LEU A 162 -9.84 -11.55 -1.88
CA LEU A 162 -9.56 -11.42 -3.32
C LEU A 162 -9.31 -12.79 -3.98
N LEU A 163 -8.74 -13.77 -3.26
CA LEU A 163 -8.56 -15.14 -3.73
C LEU A 163 -9.87 -15.93 -3.83
N ALA A 164 -10.84 -15.63 -2.95
CA ALA A 164 -12.11 -16.36 -2.87
C ALA A 164 -13.21 -15.79 -3.77
N LYS A 165 -13.05 -14.54 -4.28
CA LYS A 165 -14.06 -13.85 -5.08
C LYS A 165 -14.13 -14.34 -6.52
N GLY A 166 -15.37 -14.49 -7.02
CA GLY A 166 -15.65 -14.69 -8.43
C GLY A 166 -15.64 -13.39 -9.25
N THR A 167 -15.78 -13.51 -10.57
CA THR A 167 -15.70 -12.37 -11.52
C THR A 167 -16.72 -11.28 -11.21
N ASP A 168 -17.93 -11.62 -10.83
CA ASP A 168 -19.04 -10.68 -10.60
C ASP A 168 -18.86 -9.90 -9.28
N ASP A 169 -18.18 -10.47 -8.30
CA ASP A 169 -17.88 -9.82 -7.02
C ASP A 169 -16.95 -8.59 -7.16
N PHE A 170 -16.33 -8.44 -8.31
CA PHE A 170 -15.47 -7.29 -8.61
C PHE A 170 -16.15 -6.18 -9.40
N ASN A 171 -17.47 -6.22 -9.56
CA ASN A 171 -18.21 -5.15 -10.22
C ASN A 171 -18.05 -3.82 -9.48
N GLY A 172 -17.77 -2.74 -10.22
CA GLY A 172 -17.47 -1.42 -9.69
C GLY A 172 -16.03 -1.23 -9.18
N SER A 173 -15.19 -2.28 -9.19
CA SER A 173 -13.79 -2.22 -8.78
C SER A 173 -12.86 -1.76 -9.91
N ASP A 174 -11.57 -1.56 -9.57
CA ASP A 174 -10.49 -1.39 -10.56
C ASP A 174 -9.63 -2.66 -10.71
N PHE A 175 -10.18 -3.83 -10.34
CA PHE A 175 -9.53 -5.12 -10.48
C PHE A 175 -9.56 -5.60 -11.95
N ASP A 176 -8.41 -5.94 -12.51
CA ASP A 176 -8.35 -6.46 -13.89
C ASP A 176 -9.08 -7.82 -13.99
N PRO A 177 -10.12 -7.95 -14.85
CA PRO A 177 -10.82 -9.21 -15.03
C PRO A 177 -9.91 -10.39 -15.38
N ALA A 178 -8.83 -10.14 -16.10
CA ALA A 178 -7.87 -11.19 -16.48
C ALA A 178 -7.07 -11.76 -15.29
N ARG A 179 -7.19 -11.16 -14.10
CA ARG A 179 -6.50 -11.58 -12.88
C ARG A 179 -7.42 -12.24 -11.86
N VAL A 180 -8.68 -12.43 -12.20
CA VAL A 180 -9.61 -13.19 -11.34
C VAL A 180 -9.12 -14.62 -11.22
N ILE A 181 -9.03 -15.09 -9.98
CA ILE A 181 -8.50 -16.41 -9.65
C ILE A 181 -9.70 -17.31 -9.35
N THR A 182 -9.86 -18.37 -10.12
CA THR A 182 -10.95 -19.34 -9.96
C THR A 182 -10.46 -20.74 -9.60
N SER A 183 -9.15 -20.92 -9.49
CA SER A 183 -8.54 -22.23 -9.21
C SER A 183 -8.40 -22.53 -7.72
N VAL A 184 -8.45 -21.51 -6.86
CA VAL A 184 -8.23 -21.65 -5.42
C VAL A 184 -9.47 -22.23 -4.76
N THR A 185 -9.32 -23.40 -4.15
CA THR A 185 -10.41 -24.14 -3.46
C THR A 185 -10.18 -24.32 -1.98
N ASP A 186 -8.94 -24.12 -1.51
CA ASP A 186 -8.57 -24.31 -0.10
C ASP A 186 -7.61 -23.21 0.33
N ILE A 187 -8.01 -22.44 1.34
CA ILE A 187 -7.24 -21.33 1.90
C ILE A 187 -7.05 -21.54 3.40
N HIS A 188 -5.81 -21.52 3.85
CA HIS A 188 -5.48 -21.52 5.27
C HIS A 188 -4.91 -20.15 5.66
N ILE A 189 -5.54 -19.47 6.61
CA ILE A 189 -4.99 -18.25 7.22
C ILE A 189 -4.39 -18.60 8.59
N VAL A 190 -3.09 -18.36 8.77
CA VAL A 190 -2.34 -18.83 9.94
C VAL A 190 -1.73 -17.67 10.69
N GLY A 191 -2.14 -17.46 11.95
CA GLY A 191 -1.60 -16.47 12.87
C GLY A 191 -0.79 -17.06 13.99
N ARG A 192 0.41 -16.50 14.25
CA ARG A 192 1.26 -16.93 15.38
C ARG A 192 0.67 -16.60 16.75
N SER A 193 -0.19 -15.61 16.82
CA SER A 193 -0.81 -15.15 18.06
C SER A 193 -2.12 -15.90 18.32
N PRO A 194 -2.53 -16.06 19.58
CA PRO A 194 -3.88 -16.54 19.90
C PRO A 194 -4.96 -15.62 19.28
N ALA A 195 -6.15 -16.15 19.13
CA ALA A 195 -7.26 -15.46 18.43
C ALA A 195 -7.56 -14.06 19.01
N HIS A 196 -7.55 -13.88 20.33
CA HIS A 196 -7.80 -12.59 21.01
C HIS A 196 -6.74 -11.50 20.72
N MET A 197 -5.58 -11.89 20.20
CA MET A 197 -4.50 -10.99 19.78
C MET A 197 -4.46 -10.78 18.27
N ALA A 198 -5.43 -11.32 17.52
CA ALA A 198 -5.53 -11.10 16.08
C ALA A 198 -5.73 -9.60 15.76
N LYS A 199 -5.19 -9.16 14.61
CA LYS A 199 -5.13 -7.73 14.25
C LYS A 199 -6.12 -7.33 13.16
N PHE A 200 -7.01 -8.23 12.77
CA PHE A 200 -8.07 -7.91 11.81
C PHE A 200 -9.23 -7.14 12.47
N ASP A 201 -9.96 -6.40 11.68
CA ASP A 201 -11.16 -5.70 12.10
C ASP A 201 -12.42 -6.55 11.88
N ALA A 202 -13.42 -6.39 12.76
CA ALA A 202 -14.69 -7.08 12.65
C ALA A 202 -15.44 -6.81 11.33
N VAL A 203 -15.28 -5.62 10.76
CA VAL A 203 -15.87 -5.25 9.47
C VAL A 203 -15.28 -6.11 8.35
N MET A 204 -13.96 -6.31 8.34
CA MET A 204 -13.27 -7.13 7.35
C MET A 204 -13.73 -8.59 7.39
N VAL A 205 -13.90 -9.14 8.60
CA VAL A 205 -14.41 -10.51 8.78
C VAL A 205 -15.83 -10.64 8.23
N LYS A 206 -16.71 -9.67 8.50
CA LYS A 206 -18.10 -9.67 8.01
C LYS A 206 -18.22 -9.57 6.49
N GLU A 207 -17.21 -9.09 5.81
CA GLU A 207 -17.18 -9.09 4.34
C GLU A 207 -17.04 -10.49 3.75
N LEU A 208 -16.44 -11.43 4.48
CA LEU A 208 -16.27 -12.82 4.03
C LEU A 208 -17.63 -13.52 3.83
N VAL A 209 -18.62 -13.23 4.67
CA VAL A 209 -19.98 -13.82 4.56
C VAL A 209 -20.68 -13.46 3.25
N LYS A 210 -20.24 -12.39 2.60
CA LYS A 210 -20.84 -11.89 1.35
C LYS A 210 -20.29 -12.57 0.10
N ILE A 211 -19.28 -13.43 0.26
CA ILE A 211 -18.63 -14.12 -0.87
C ILE A 211 -19.39 -15.41 -1.11
N ASP A 212 -20.01 -15.52 -2.28
CA ASP A 212 -20.75 -16.70 -2.68
C ASP A 212 -19.82 -17.91 -2.77
N GLY A 213 -20.27 -19.04 -2.21
CA GLY A 213 -19.51 -20.29 -2.25
C GLY A 213 -18.33 -20.38 -1.27
N LEU A 214 -18.11 -19.37 -0.39
CA LEU A 214 -17.07 -19.42 0.63
C LEU A 214 -17.57 -20.08 1.92
N ASP A 215 -16.93 -21.18 2.32
CA ASP A 215 -17.15 -21.87 3.59
C ASP A 215 -16.04 -21.53 4.59
N VAL A 216 -16.39 -20.87 5.70
CA VAL A 216 -15.42 -20.39 6.70
C VAL A 216 -15.36 -21.35 7.89
N ARG A 217 -14.17 -21.83 8.21
CA ARG A 217 -13.91 -22.80 9.26
C ARG A 217 -12.91 -22.29 10.31
N LEU A 218 -13.01 -22.81 11.52
CA LEU A 218 -12.09 -22.54 12.62
C LEU A 218 -11.38 -23.84 13.00
N ASP A 219 -10.05 -23.81 13.04
CA ASP A 219 -9.25 -24.93 13.55
C ASP A 219 -8.90 -24.64 15.00
N GLY A 220 -9.75 -25.09 15.89
CA GLY A 220 -9.64 -24.93 17.33
C GLY A 220 -10.50 -23.81 17.93
N PRO A 221 -10.53 -23.70 19.25
CA PRO A 221 -11.38 -22.75 19.96
C PRO A 221 -10.83 -21.33 19.86
N LEU A 222 -11.71 -20.34 19.76
CA LEU A 222 -11.36 -18.91 19.76
C LEU A 222 -10.98 -18.37 21.17
N GLY A 223 -11.20 -19.16 22.22
CA GLY A 223 -11.00 -18.73 23.62
C GLY A 223 -12.20 -17.97 24.17
N GLN A 224 -11.97 -17.06 25.12
CA GLN A 224 -13.05 -16.25 25.69
C GLN A 224 -13.49 -15.17 24.69
N LEU A 225 -14.77 -15.19 24.32
CA LEU A 225 -15.36 -14.30 23.31
C LEU A 225 -15.98 -13.03 23.90
N GLN A 226 -16.11 -12.95 25.25
CA GLN A 226 -16.79 -11.85 25.92
C GLN A 226 -16.15 -10.51 25.54
N ASP A 227 -16.99 -9.62 24.98
CA ASP A 227 -16.66 -8.26 24.58
C ASP A 227 -15.69 -8.08 23.39
N ASP A 228 -15.19 -9.13 22.75
CA ASP A 228 -14.38 -9.01 21.55
C ASP A 228 -15.23 -9.10 20.27
N LYS A 229 -15.62 -7.93 19.76
CA LYS A 229 -16.45 -7.82 18.55
C LYS A 229 -15.84 -8.51 17.31
N ARG A 230 -14.51 -8.67 17.25
CA ARG A 230 -13.80 -9.30 16.14
C ARG A 230 -14.01 -10.81 16.19
N LEU A 231 -13.83 -11.41 17.37
CA LEU A 231 -14.01 -12.85 17.58
C LEU A 231 -15.46 -13.27 17.47
N LEU A 232 -16.38 -12.44 17.97
CA LEU A 232 -17.82 -12.65 17.78
C LEU A 232 -18.17 -12.65 16.29
N ALA A 233 -17.68 -11.65 15.52
CA ALA A 233 -17.91 -11.60 14.09
C ALA A 233 -17.34 -12.82 13.37
N LEU A 234 -16.17 -13.31 13.78
CA LEU A 234 -15.54 -14.49 13.20
C LEU A 234 -16.32 -15.77 13.55
N GLN A 235 -16.78 -15.91 14.79
CA GLN A 235 -17.63 -17.03 15.21
C GLN A 235 -18.95 -17.05 14.42
N ASP A 236 -19.61 -15.89 14.30
CA ASP A 236 -20.87 -15.76 13.55
C ASP A 236 -20.64 -16.12 12.08
N THR A 237 -19.52 -15.69 11.51
CA THR A 237 -19.15 -15.99 10.11
C THR A 237 -18.92 -17.49 9.92
N ALA A 238 -18.20 -18.16 10.84
CA ALA A 238 -17.96 -19.58 10.76
C ALA A 238 -19.20 -20.44 11.11
N ALA A 239 -20.16 -19.89 11.87
CA ALA A 239 -21.43 -20.53 12.19
C ALA A 239 -22.52 -20.31 11.16
N ALA A 240 -22.27 -19.42 10.18
CA ALA A 240 -23.18 -19.24 9.05
C ALA A 240 -23.33 -20.57 8.30
N ALA A 241 -24.53 -20.82 7.77
CA ALA A 241 -24.76 -22.05 7.02
C ALA A 241 -23.75 -22.15 5.87
N SER A 242 -23.12 -23.32 5.74
CA SER A 242 -22.29 -23.60 4.56
C SER A 242 -23.10 -23.37 3.28
N PRO A 243 -22.50 -22.75 2.25
CA PRO A 243 -23.19 -22.53 1.00
C PRO A 243 -23.67 -23.85 0.39
N ASP A 244 -24.79 -23.82 -0.32
CA ASP A 244 -25.34 -25.01 -1.01
C ASP A 244 -24.30 -25.66 -1.94
N ILE A 245 -23.44 -24.81 -2.53
CA ILE A 245 -22.30 -25.22 -3.33
C ILE A 245 -21.05 -24.53 -2.77
N THR A 246 -20.24 -25.27 -2.01
CA THR A 246 -18.93 -24.79 -1.56
C THR A 246 -17.94 -24.79 -2.74
N GLN A 247 -17.41 -23.62 -3.06
CA GLN A 247 -16.36 -23.44 -4.07
C GLN A 247 -14.98 -23.33 -3.41
N THR A 248 -14.91 -22.61 -2.30
CA THR A 248 -13.66 -22.38 -1.56
C THR A 248 -13.87 -22.59 -0.07
N VAL A 249 -12.97 -23.31 0.56
CA VAL A 249 -12.90 -23.46 2.03
C VAL A 249 -11.83 -22.54 2.57
N LEU A 250 -12.17 -21.73 3.57
CA LEU A 250 -11.25 -20.89 4.32
C LEU A 250 -11.15 -21.38 5.76
N THR A 251 -9.96 -21.80 6.18
CA THR A 251 -9.72 -22.25 7.55
C THR A 251 -8.81 -21.29 8.31
N PHE A 252 -9.26 -20.81 9.47
CA PHE A 252 -8.46 -19.99 10.39
C PHE A 252 -7.71 -20.85 11.39
N HIS A 253 -6.41 -20.59 11.53
CA HIS A 253 -5.51 -21.22 12.50
C HIS A 253 -4.87 -20.14 13.39
N PHE A 254 -4.95 -20.30 14.71
CA PHE A 254 -4.36 -19.35 15.66
C PHE A 254 -3.32 -20.05 16.56
N GLY A 255 -2.29 -19.31 16.97
CA GLY A 255 -1.25 -19.82 17.85
C GLY A 255 -0.15 -20.63 17.16
N TRP A 256 -0.01 -20.49 15.84
CA TRP A 256 0.94 -21.26 15.02
C TRP A 256 1.97 -20.34 14.37
N ALA A 257 3.24 -20.48 14.72
CA ALA A 257 4.36 -19.75 14.14
C ALA A 257 4.98 -20.54 12.97
N PRO A 258 5.31 -19.92 11.83
CA PRO A 258 5.97 -20.61 10.73
C PRO A 258 7.37 -21.08 11.14
N GLU A 259 7.75 -22.30 10.77
CA GLU A 259 8.99 -22.96 11.18
C GLU A 259 9.87 -23.36 9.99
N ALA A 260 9.28 -23.94 8.93
CA ALA A 260 10.03 -24.42 7.78
C ALA A 260 9.15 -24.54 6.53
N PHE A 261 9.76 -24.32 5.38
CA PHE A 261 9.21 -24.67 4.08
C PHE A 261 9.72 -26.05 3.65
N ASP A 262 8.86 -26.80 2.97
CA ASP A 262 9.25 -27.96 2.15
C ASP A 262 9.28 -27.52 0.68
N ILE A 263 10.46 -27.54 0.07
CA ILE A 263 10.72 -27.05 -1.29
C ILE A 263 11.18 -28.20 -2.15
N VAL A 264 10.49 -28.45 -3.25
CA VAL A 264 10.85 -29.42 -4.27
C VAL A 264 10.93 -28.73 -5.63
N ASP A 265 12.01 -28.92 -6.35
CA ASP A 265 12.28 -28.30 -7.66
C ASP A 265 12.08 -26.76 -7.65
N ASN A 266 12.58 -26.11 -6.59
CA ASN A 266 12.43 -24.68 -6.35
C ASN A 266 10.96 -24.19 -6.26
N CYS A 267 10.02 -25.09 -5.92
CA CYS A 267 8.62 -24.74 -5.68
C CYS A 267 8.21 -25.14 -4.27
N VAL A 268 7.40 -24.32 -3.61
CA VAL A 268 6.83 -24.67 -2.30
C VAL A 268 5.84 -25.82 -2.46
N ARG A 269 5.88 -26.78 -1.51
CA ARG A 269 4.97 -27.93 -1.43
C ARG A 269 4.19 -27.98 -0.15
N SER A 270 4.80 -27.51 0.93
CA SER A 270 4.14 -27.35 2.23
C SER A 270 4.87 -26.33 3.08
N ILE A 271 4.18 -25.86 4.11
CA ILE A 271 4.78 -25.08 5.19
C ILE A 271 4.45 -25.72 6.53
N THR A 272 5.45 -25.85 7.38
CA THR A 272 5.33 -26.39 8.73
C THR A 272 5.31 -25.27 9.75
N PHE A 273 4.43 -25.39 10.72
CA PHE A 273 4.23 -24.45 11.82
C PHE A 273 4.48 -25.13 13.15
N ARG A 274 4.90 -24.34 14.15
CA ARG A 274 5.06 -24.76 15.53
C ARG A 274 4.13 -23.95 16.45
N SER A 275 3.43 -24.63 17.34
CA SER A 275 2.65 -24.00 18.42
C SER A 275 3.56 -23.66 19.62
N GLN A 276 3.03 -22.90 20.58
CA GLN A 276 3.79 -22.53 21.79
C GLN A 276 4.14 -23.72 22.68
N ASP A 277 3.33 -24.77 22.68
CA ASP A 277 3.55 -26.03 23.41
C ASP A 277 4.43 -27.03 22.64
N GLY A 278 4.95 -26.62 21.47
CA GLY A 278 5.88 -27.40 20.67
C GLY A 278 5.23 -28.37 19.69
N ALA A 279 3.91 -28.41 19.57
CA ALA A 279 3.25 -29.24 18.58
C ALA A 279 3.56 -28.74 17.17
N MET A 280 3.63 -29.65 16.20
CA MET A 280 3.93 -29.35 14.81
C MET A 280 2.69 -29.56 13.93
N LYS A 281 2.47 -28.66 12.99
CA LYS A 281 1.40 -28.75 11.98
C LYS A 281 1.99 -28.45 10.61
N THR A 282 1.85 -29.37 9.66
CA THR A 282 2.27 -29.17 8.28
C THR A 282 1.04 -29.01 7.40
N LEU A 283 1.00 -27.93 6.62
CA LEU A 283 -0.05 -27.62 5.67
C LEU A 283 0.51 -27.76 4.25
N PRO A 284 0.03 -28.74 3.47
CA PRO A 284 0.35 -28.83 2.04
C PRO A 284 -0.20 -27.61 1.29
N CYS A 285 0.59 -27.03 0.39
CA CYS A 285 0.18 -25.84 -0.37
C CYS A 285 0.85 -25.80 -1.73
N ASP A 286 0.20 -25.10 -2.66
CA ASP A 286 0.75 -24.75 -3.95
C ASP A 286 1.38 -23.35 -3.92
N SER A 287 0.92 -22.50 -2.98
CA SER A 287 1.52 -21.21 -2.72
C SER A 287 1.37 -20.75 -1.26
N VAL A 288 2.25 -19.82 -0.85
CA VAL A 288 2.24 -19.15 0.45
C VAL A 288 2.28 -17.65 0.22
N VAL A 289 1.39 -16.90 0.89
CA VAL A 289 1.40 -15.44 0.90
C VAL A 289 1.74 -14.95 2.32
N THR A 290 2.86 -14.25 2.46
CA THR A 290 3.29 -13.70 3.76
C THR A 290 2.66 -12.33 4.00
N ALA A 291 1.77 -12.23 4.98
CA ALA A 291 1.05 -11.02 5.37
C ALA A 291 1.43 -10.57 6.79
N ILE A 292 2.75 -10.50 7.06
CA ILE A 292 3.32 -10.19 8.37
C ILE A 292 3.77 -8.73 8.53
N GLY A 293 3.40 -7.88 7.57
CA GLY A 293 3.71 -6.46 7.50
C GLY A 293 4.87 -6.16 6.57
N PHE A 294 5.33 -4.91 6.62
CA PHE A 294 6.40 -4.41 5.76
C PHE A 294 7.71 -4.30 6.52
N ASP A 295 8.82 -4.35 5.80
CA ASP A 295 10.14 -4.15 6.36
C ASP A 295 10.43 -2.65 6.57
N ASP A 296 11.28 -2.35 7.55
CA ASP A 296 11.69 -0.99 7.83
C ASP A 296 13.00 -0.69 7.09
N THR A 297 12.86 -0.17 5.88
CA THR A 297 14.00 0.15 5.00
C THR A 297 14.58 1.56 5.24
N ARG A 298 14.07 2.31 6.25
CA ARG A 298 14.48 3.71 6.49
C ARG A 298 15.93 3.90 6.93
N ARG A 299 16.52 2.88 7.56
CA ARG A 299 17.93 2.84 8.03
C ARG A 299 18.31 4.09 8.83
N GLU A 300 19.05 5.02 8.19
CA GLU A 300 19.62 6.24 8.77
C GLU A 300 18.62 7.42 8.88
N PHE A 301 17.50 7.40 8.15
CA PHE A 301 16.53 8.50 8.18
C PHE A 301 15.46 8.29 9.26
N VAL A 302 15.88 8.20 10.50
CA VAL A 302 14.95 8.03 11.63
C VAL A 302 14.65 9.39 12.27
N GLY A 303 13.42 9.85 12.13
CA GLY A 303 12.96 11.07 12.79
C GLY A 303 12.56 10.86 14.26
N ASP A 304 12.53 11.95 15.01
CA ASP A 304 12.00 11.98 16.38
C ASP A 304 10.46 11.81 16.40
N GLY A 305 9.86 11.95 17.60
CA GLY A 305 8.40 11.86 17.79
C GLY A 305 7.61 12.88 16.98
N ASP A 306 8.19 14.04 16.67
CA ASP A 306 7.60 15.11 15.86
C ASP A 306 7.95 15.02 14.38
N GLY A 307 8.79 14.04 13.99
CA GLY A 307 9.19 13.78 12.62
C GLY A 307 10.39 14.56 12.15
N VAL A 308 11.18 15.14 13.04
CA VAL A 308 12.43 15.84 12.70
C VAL A 308 13.53 14.81 12.56
N ILE A 309 14.18 14.76 11.40
CA ILE A 309 15.41 13.98 11.17
C ILE A 309 16.61 14.89 11.49
N GLU A 310 16.64 16.08 10.92
CA GLU A 310 17.57 17.16 11.18
C GLU A 310 16.97 18.50 10.74
N THR A 311 17.67 19.60 10.94
CA THR A 311 17.19 20.93 10.55
C THR A 311 16.85 20.99 9.06
N GLY A 312 15.59 21.33 8.75
CA GLY A 312 15.07 21.42 7.39
C GLY A 312 14.76 20.06 6.74
N LEU A 313 14.95 18.93 7.45
CA LEU A 313 14.60 17.59 6.96
C LEU A 313 13.66 16.89 7.94
N TYR A 314 12.53 16.45 7.43
CA TYR A 314 11.44 15.87 8.21
C TYR A 314 10.96 14.56 7.61
N CYS A 315 10.20 13.79 8.38
CA CYS A 315 9.52 12.59 7.88
C CYS A 315 8.10 12.46 8.43
N ALA A 316 7.24 11.76 7.68
CA ALA A 316 5.84 11.57 8.02
C ALA A 316 5.31 10.19 7.64
N GLY A 317 4.20 9.79 8.24
CA GLY A 317 3.47 8.58 7.92
C GLY A 317 4.22 7.30 8.24
N TRP A 318 4.13 6.29 7.37
CA TRP A 318 4.81 5.02 7.57
C TRP A 318 6.34 5.17 7.52
N PHE A 319 6.84 6.10 6.76
CA PHE A 319 8.28 6.41 6.79
C PHE A 319 8.75 6.82 8.20
N LYS A 320 7.94 7.59 8.95
CA LYS A 320 8.23 7.97 10.34
C LYS A 320 7.95 6.86 11.34
N ARG A 321 6.75 6.24 11.27
CA ARG A 321 6.19 5.37 12.31
C ARG A 321 6.45 3.87 12.11
N GLY A 322 7.05 3.48 10.99
CA GLY A 322 7.03 2.10 10.51
C GLY A 322 5.64 1.73 9.91
N PRO A 323 5.45 0.47 9.49
CA PRO A 323 4.25 0.01 8.81
C PRO A 323 3.07 -0.17 9.78
N ARG A 324 2.68 0.90 10.45
CA ARG A 324 1.60 0.91 11.45
C ARG A 324 0.64 2.06 11.20
N GLY A 325 -0.62 1.81 11.50
CA GLY A 325 -1.69 2.79 11.45
C GLY A 325 -2.42 2.86 10.12
N THR A 326 -3.62 3.41 10.22
CA THR A 326 -4.61 3.56 9.17
C THR A 326 -4.49 4.91 8.45
N ILE A 327 -5.29 5.15 7.41
CA ILE A 327 -5.38 6.45 6.72
C ILE A 327 -5.73 7.60 7.68
N PRO A 328 -6.71 7.48 8.62
CA PRO A 328 -6.97 8.52 9.63
C PRO A 328 -5.78 8.84 10.53
N GLU A 329 -5.01 7.83 10.94
CA GLU A 329 -3.80 8.05 11.75
C GLU A 329 -2.70 8.78 10.98
N ASN A 330 -2.60 8.55 9.67
CA ASN A 330 -1.71 9.33 8.81
C ASN A 330 -2.07 10.81 8.80
N ARG A 331 -3.36 11.15 8.85
CA ARG A 331 -3.82 12.55 8.92
C ARG A 331 -3.40 13.24 10.22
N GLN A 332 -3.54 12.57 11.36
CA GLN A 332 -3.13 13.11 12.66
C GLN A 332 -1.61 13.30 12.75
N ASP A 333 -0.86 12.31 12.26
CA ASP A 333 0.59 12.36 12.19
C ASP A 333 1.07 13.53 11.32
N ALA A 334 0.50 13.66 10.12
CA ALA A 334 0.81 14.74 9.18
C ALA A 334 0.54 16.12 9.75
N GLN A 335 -0.52 16.28 10.55
CA GLN A 335 -0.83 17.55 11.22
C GLN A 335 0.25 17.94 12.24
N LYS A 336 0.75 16.98 13.04
CA LYS A 336 1.84 17.21 14.00
C LYS A 336 3.13 17.61 13.29
N VAL A 337 3.50 16.88 12.25
CA VAL A 337 4.70 17.17 11.44
C VAL A 337 4.59 18.55 10.79
N ALA A 338 3.44 18.89 10.20
CA ALA A 338 3.22 20.21 9.59
C ALA A 338 3.32 21.36 10.62
N GLN A 339 2.78 21.17 11.83
CA GLN A 339 2.90 22.15 12.91
C GLN A 339 4.36 22.35 13.34
N ARG A 340 5.13 21.26 13.41
CA ARG A 340 6.56 21.33 13.73
C ARG A 340 7.33 22.07 12.64
N ILE A 341 7.12 21.74 11.37
CA ILE A 341 7.72 22.45 10.23
C ILE A 341 7.41 23.95 10.32
N ALA A 342 6.15 24.32 10.52
CA ALA A 342 5.74 25.72 10.61
C ALA A 342 6.46 26.47 11.74
N THR A 343 6.68 25.83 12.88
CA THR A 343 7.43 26.40 14.01
C THR A 343 8.90 26.61 13.66
N ASP A 344 9.52 25.61 13.03
CA ASP A 344 10.94 25.65 12.70
C ASP A 344 11.22 26.70 11.59
N ILE A 345 10.38 26.76 10.54
CA ILE A 345 10.56 27.74 9.45
C ILE A 345 10.30 29.19 9.89
N ALA A 346 9.45 29.43 10.90
CA ALA A 346 9.26 30.77 11.46
C ALA A 346 10.52 31.33 12.12
N GLY A 347 11.44 30.45 12.55
CA GLY A 347 12.73 30.80 13.14
C GLY A 347 13.89 30.87 12.14
N ILE A 348 13.68 30.45 10.89
CA ILE A 348 14.72 30.50 9.87
C ILE A 348 14.91 31.96 9.43
N ALA A 349 16.08 32.51 9.71
CA ALA A 349 16.48 33.80 9.14
C ALA A 349 16.41 33.70 7.61
N VAL A 350 15.74 34.67 6.98
CA VAL A 350 15.55 34.69 5.52
C VAL A 350 16.93 34.87 4.88
N GLY A 351 17.58 33.74 4.56
CA GLY A 351 18.82 33.68 3.79
C GLY A 351 18.56 33.90 2.29
N ASN A 352 19.48 33.44 1.45
CA ASN A 352 19.27 33.46 0.00
C ASN A 352 18.03 32.64 -0.37
N ALA A 353 17.16 33.25 -1.20
CA ALA A 353 15.93 32.59 -1.65
C ALA A 353 16.25 31.28 -2.39
N LYS A 354 15.67 30.18 -1.94
CA LYS A 354 15.77 28.90 -2.63
C LYS A 354 15.02 28.93 -3.96
N PRO A 355 15.51 28.30 -5.05
CA PRO A 355 14.85 28.33 -6.36
C PRO A 355 13.55 27.51 -6.39
N GLY A 356 13.43 26.46 -5.57
CA GLY A 356 12.23 25.62 -5.50
C GLY A 356 11.95 24.85 -6.78
N ILE A 357 10.65 24.75 -7.11
CA ILE A 357 10.16 24.04 -8.29
C ILE A 357 10.75 24.56 -9.60
N ALA A 358 11.07 25.86 -9.71
CA ALA A 358 11.64 26.42 -10.93
C ALA A 358 12.92 25.73 -11.37
N ALA A 359 13.84 25.42 -10.43
CA ALA A 359 15.06 24.68 -10.75
C ALA A 359 14.80 23.25 -11.19
N LEU A 360 13.76 22.59 -10.66
CA LEU A 360 13.35 21.26 -11.14
C LEU A 360 12.78 21.31 -12.54
N GLN A 361 11.98 22.32 -12.84
CA GLN A 361 11.42 22.54 -14.18
C GLN A 361 12.50 22.87 -15.20
N ASP A 362 13.47 23.71 -14.86
CA ASP A 362 14.58 24.05 -15.75
C ASP A 362 15.46 22.82 -16.08
N ARG A 363 15.67 21.92 -15.11
CA ARG A 363 16.54 20.75 -15.31
C ARG A 363 15.81 19.54 -15.89
N PHE A 364 14.54 19.31 -15.49
CA PHE A 364 13.80 18.08 -15.76
C PHE A 364 12.43 18.34 -16.43
N GLY A 365 12.19 19.53 -16.99
CA GLY A 365 10.86 19.95 -17.45
C GLY A 365 10.16 18.97 -18.39
N GLU A 366 10.89 18.37 -19.35
CA GLU A 366 10.34 17.39 -20.28
C GLU A 366 10.03 16.04 -19.60
N GLN A 367 10.84 15.64 -18.61
CA GLN A 367 10.68 14.40 -17.86
C GLN A 367 9.54 14.48 -16.86
N ILE A 368 9.37 15.64 -16.22
CA ILE A 368 8.36 15.84 -15.16
C ILE A 368 6.95 15.64 -15.73
N VAL A 369 6.18 14.82 -15.00
CA VAL A 369 4.74 14.68 -15.21
C VAL A 369 4.01 15.61 -14.26
N THR A 370 3.25 16.55 -14.81
CA THR A 370 2.43 17.51 -14.05
C THR A 370 1.10 16.88 -13.61
N TYR A 371 0.34 17.61 -12.78
CA TYR A 371 -1.00 17.15 -12.39
C TYR A 371 -1.97 17.11 -13.59
N ASP A 372 -1.85 18.03 -14.54
CA ASP A 372 -2.66 18.01 -15.76
C ASP A 372 -2.31 16.82 -16.68
N ASP A 373 -1.03 16.43 -16.72
CA ASP A 373 -0.61 15.21 -17.41
C ASP A 373 -1.20 13.95 -16.73
N TRP A 374 -1.23 13.94 -15.37
CA TRP A 374 -1.89 12.87 -14.63
C TRP A 374 -3.39 12.79 -14.96
N LEU A 375 -4.10 13.91 -15.09
CA LEU A 375 -5.52 13.91 -15.46
C LEU A 375 -5.76 13.27 -16.84
N ALA A 376 -4.82 13.41 -17.77
CA ALA A 376 -4.89 12.71 -19.06
C ALA A 376 -4.70 11.18 -18.89
N ILE A 377 -3.76 10.77 -18.04
CA ILE A 377 -3.58 9.35 -17.69
C ILE A 377 -4.86 8.81 -17.05
N ASP A 378 -5.41 9.50 -16.04
CA ASP A 378 -6.64 9.11 -15.34
C ASP A 378 -7.82 8.93 -16.30
N SER A 379 -8.00 9.89 -17.23
CA SER A 379 -9.03 9.82 -18.25
C SER A 379 -8.83 8.63 -19.19
N ALA A 380 -7.61 8.36 -19.62
CA ALA A 380 -7.29 7.21 -20.46
C ALA A 380 -7.63 5.88 -19.77
N GLU A 381 -7.32 5.75 -18.46
CA GLU A 381 -7.63 4.58 -17.66
C GLU A 381 -9.13 4.39 -17.42
N ILE A 382 -9.87 5.46 -17.19
CA ILE A 382 -11.34 5.42 -17.06
C ILE A 382 -11.97 4.96 -18.37
N ASN A 383 -11.50 5.50 -19.50
CA ASN A 383 -12.00 5.14 -20.83
C ASN A 383 -11.62 3.68 -21.23
N ALA A 384 -10.54 3.15 -20.68
CA ALA A 384 -10.10 1.76 -20.89
C ALA A 384 -10.75 0.75 -19.93
N ALA A 385 -11.71 1.18 -19.11
CA ALA A 385 -12.37 0.31 -18.16
C ALA A 385 -13.06 -0.88 -18.85
N ALA A 386 -12.78 -2.10 -18.40
CA ALA A 386 -13.53 -3.27 -18.81
C ALA A 386 -14.97 -3.22 -18.31
N GLN A 387 -15.87 -3.97 -18.95
CA GLN A 387 -17.27 -4.03 -18.53
C GLN A 387 -17.39 -4.37 -17.03
N GLY A 388 -18.18 -3.60 -16.31
CA GLY A 388 -18.37 -3.75 -14.87
C GLY A 388 -17.20 -3.23 -14.02
N ARG A 389 -16.18 -2.60 -14.59
CA ARG A 389 -15.03 -2.03 -13.86
C ARG A 389 -15.05 -0.50 -13.91
N CYS A 390 -14.48 0.15 -12.91
CA CYS A 390 -14.43 1.61 -12.85
C CYS A 390 -13.24 2.19 -13.60
N ARG A 391 -12.18 1.42 -13.87
CA ARG A 391 -11.01 1.78 -14.67
C ARG A 391 -10.19 0.58 -15.11
N GLY A 392 -9.39 0.75 -16.18
CA GLY A 392 -8.33 -0.17 -16.59
C GLY A 392 -6.98 0.54 -16.46
N LYS A 393 -6.24 0.28 -15.38
CA LYS A 393 -4.96 0.97 -15.11
C LYS A 393 -3.89 0.62 -16.14
N LEU A 394 -3.07 1.61 -16.48
CA LEU A 394 -1.87 1.41 -17.28
C LEU A 394 -0.80 0.67 -16.45
N LYS A 395 -0.28 -0.43 -17.00
CA LYS A 395 0.59 -1.39 -16.30
C LYS A 395 2.09 -1.07 -16.43
N SER A 396 2.47 -0.03 -17.16
CA SER A 396 3.87 0.38 -17.31
C SER A 396 4.01 1.90 -17.31
N ILE A 397 5.14 2.38 -16.80
CA ILE A 397 5.51 3.79 -16.85
C ILE A 397 5.55 4.27 -18.30
N ASP A 398 6.14 3.50 -19.22
CA ASP A 398 6.22 3.86 -20.65
C ASP A 398 4.84 4.13 -21.26
N ASN A 399 3.83 3.32 -20.92
CA ASN A 399 2.48 3.54 -21.43
C ASN A 399 1.83 4.79 -20.84
N MET A 400 2.10 5.12 -19.58
CA MET A 400 1.68 6.37 -18.95
C MET A 400 2.34 7.59 -19.66
N LEU A 401 3.65 7.51 -19.90
CA LEU A 401 4.40 8.58 -20.57
C LEU A 401 3.98 8.77 -22.04
N LYS A 402 3.59 7.70 -22.75
CA LYS A 402 3.01 7.83 -24.10
C LYS A 402 1.69 8.63 -24.11
N VAL A 403 0.86 8.47 -23.06
CA VAL A 403 -0.36 9.27 -22.91
C VAL A 403 -0.02 10.74 -22.68
N VAL A 404 0.97 11.02 -21.82
CA VAL A 404 1.48 12.38 -21.55
C VAL A 404 2.00 13.03 -22.81
N GLN A 405 2.85 12.34 -23.59
CA GLN A 405 3.38 12.85 -24.86
C GLN A 405 2.27 13.15 -25.87
N LYS A 406 1.28 12.25 -25.98
CA LYS A 406 0.13 12.47 -26.88
C LYS A 406 -0.67 13.70 -26.49
N ARG A 407 -0.88 13.94 -25.19
CA ARG A 407 -1.54 15.15 -24.68
C ARG A 407 -0.74 16.40 -25.07
N ARG A 408 0.56 16.44 -24.71
CA ARG A 408 1.43 17.59 -24.95
C ARG A 408 1.60 17.95 -26.45
N ASN A 409 1.54 16.95 -27.33
CA ASN A 409 1.59 17.16 -28.79
C ASN A 409 0.27 17.65 -29.37
N ALA A 410 -0.83 17.62 -28.60
CA ALA A 410 -2.15 18.08 -29.04
C ALA A 410 -2.46 19.54 -28.62
N GLU A 411 -1.64 20.09 -27.72
CA GLU A 411 -1.66 21.52 -27.30
C GLU A 411 -0.75 22.36 -28.18
#